data_aace4034c19f31dbfed2070e03926b00
#
_entry.id   aace4034c19f31dbfed2070e03926b00
#
_cell.length_a   1.000
_cell.length_b   1.000
_cell.length_c   1.000
_cell.angle_alpha   90.00
_cell.angle_beta   90.00
_cell.angle_gamma   90.00
#
_symmetry.space_group_name_H-M   'P 1'
#
loop_
_entity.id
_entity.type
_entity.pdbx_description
1 polymer ?
#
loop_
_entity_poly.entity_id
_entity_poly.type
_entity_poly.pdbx_seq_one_letter_code
_entity_poly.pdbx_strand_id
1 'polypeptide(L)'
;PLGTTGVNQAGPGAYTANLIAANGCTNTASYILDALPPIQYELSGPEGACDGSTIALMVSGNFQSAQWSDGTTGNALSLESVDGEGPFAVTVELDGCTATSSAEVQWWPVPSVGLMEDTVIRCVLDPAVEWNWPNQASPAVGWWVWSVNGMTTTGGPVWEAEGAYTVRVLDSMTGCADSTEVYVNVWPNLEVNAAPYAGIVCWDETTEVIAELRGVEGTDIDELPYTLAWDDPEVQGLHPQVGAGIYLLQAENACGQDVAVVEVTQEYCGCDMWMPTAFTPDNDGINDGLKVETNCPELESFQLDIYDRWGQRVWGTDNPDRVWMGQAETPPSEGLHFVPDGVYAYRLVWKYSKTGTPLVEERNGHLHLLR
;
A
#
# COMPACT_ATOMS: atom_id res chain seq x y z
N PRO A 1 -68.48 39.26 -75.06
CA PRO A 1 -67.34 38.40 -74.79
C PRO A 1 -67.01 38.48 -73.32
N LEU A 2 -67.26 37.37 -72.67
CA LEU A 2 -66.91 37.22 -71.25
C LEU A 2 -65.43 37.38 -71.05
N GLY A 3 -65.08 38.47 -70.35
CA GLY A 3 -63.75 38.63 -69.82
C GLY A 3 -63.46 37.56 -68.83
N THR A 4 -62.59 36.83 -69.24
CA THR A 4 -61.59 36.00 -68.61
C THR A 4 -61.58 35.96 -67.10
N THR A 5 -61.94 34.88 -66.60
CA THR A 5 -61.35 34.03 -65.64
C THR A 5 -59.96 34.46 -65.12
N GLY A 6 -60.01 35.31 -64.15
CA GLY A 6 -58.94 35.27 -63.11
C GLY A 6 -59.28 34.23 -62.12
N VAL A 7 -58.45 33.28 -61.88
CA VAL A 7 -58.53 32.48 -60.66
C VAL A 7 -58.22 33.42 -59.50
N ASN A 8 -59.26 33.99 -58.91
CA ASN A 8 -59.12 34.85 -57.75
C ASN A 8 -58.98 33.93 -56.55
N GLN A 9 -57.84 33.95 -55.89
CA GLN A 9 -57.69 33.43 -54.58
C GLN A 9 -58.57 34.26 -53.63
N ALA A 10 -59.53 33.61 -53.05
CA ALA A 10 -60.44 34.24 -52.09
C ALA A 10 -60.33 33.55 -50.72
N GLY A 11 -60.24 34.32 -49.64
CA GLY A 11 -60.32 33.81 -48.28
C GLY A 11 -61.76 33.39 -47.90
N PRO A 12 -61.90 32.79 -46.71
CA PRO A 12 -63.23 32.40 -46.21
C PRO A 12 -64.22 33.61 -46.23
N GLY A 13 -65.49 33.39 -46.69
CA GLY A 13 -66.48 34.44 -46.76
C GLY A 13 -67.59 34.10 -47.71
N ALA A 14 -68.62 34.97 -47.74
CA ALA A 14 -69.74 34.88 -48.69
C ALA A 14 -69.37 35.69 -49.97
N TYR A 15 -69.39 35.04 -51.10
CA TYR A 15 -69.06 35.58 -52.39
C TYR A 15 -70.33 35.61 -53.26
N THR A 16 -70.58 36.74 -53.92
CA THR A 16 -71.71 36.91 -54.83
C THR A 16 -71.19 37.25 -56.22
N ALA A 17 -71.52 36.47 -57.22
CA ALA A 17 -71.24 36.72 -58.60
C ALA A 17 -72.53 37.23 -59.29
N ASN A 18 -72.42 38.46 -59.84
CA ASN A 18 -73.51 39.03 -60.62
C ASN A 18 -73.21 38.83 -62.09
N LEU A 19 -74.07 38.16 -62.83
CA LEU A 19 -73.96 37.93 -64.26
C LEU A 19 -74.96 38.89 -64.93
N ILE A 20 -74.42 39.68 -65.90
CA ILE A 20 -75.27 40.55 -66.72
C ILE A 20 -75.15 40.04 -68.15
N ALA A 21 -76.29 39.56 -68.64
CA ALA A 21 -76.42 39.10 -70.04
C ALA A 21 -76.46 40.33 -71.02
N ALA A 22 -76.05 40.08 -72.28
CA ALA A 22 -76.09 41.16 -73.32
C ALA A 22 -77.47 41.82 -73.61
N ASN A 23 -78.54 41.20 -73.18
CA ASN A 23 -79.94 41.68 -73.21
C ASN A 23 -80.32 42.49 -71.94
N GLY A 24 -79.33 42.74 -70.99
CA GLY A 24 -79.57 43.50 -69.76
C GLY A 24 -80.18 42.66 -68.59
N CYS A 25 -80.50 41.37 -68.79
CA CYS A 25 -80.91 40.52 -67.71
C CYS A 25 -79.77 40.23 -66.75
N THR A 26 -79.99 40.32 -65.48
CA THR A 26 -79.06 40.04 -64.41
C THR A 26 -79.42 38.71 -63.70
N ASN A 27 -78.41 37.94 -63.37
CA ASN A 27 -78.56 36.77 -62.49
C ASN A 27 -77.44 36.85 -61.43
N THR A 28 -77.76 36.42 -60.22
CA THR A 28 -76.84 36.43 -59.06
C THR A 28 -76.70 35.05 -58.55
N ALA A 29 -75.44 34.58 -58.37
CA ALA A 29 -75.11 33.34 -57.71
C ALA A 29 -74.28 33.66 -56.44
N SER A 30 -74.59 33.09 -55.36
CA SER A 30 -73.86 33.22 -54.09
C SER A 30 -73.21 31.90 -53.72
N TYR A 31 -71.99 31.99 -53.26
CA TYR A 31 -71.23 30.86 -52.75
C TYR A 31 -70.59 31.26 -51.41
N ILE A 32 -70.62 30.34 -50.43
CA ILE A 32 -70.03 30.53 -49.15
C ILE A 32 -68.73 29.65 -49.17
N LEU A 33 -67.65 30.29 -49.00
CA LEU A 33 -66.38 29.60 -48.75
C LEU A 33 -66.11 29.54 -47.25
N ASP A 34 -66.29 28.36 -46.69
CA ASP A 34 -66.07 28.14 -45.26
C ASP A 34 -64.59 28.10 -44.95
N ALA A 35 -64.25 28.60 -43.78
CA ALA A 35 -62.89 28.42 -43.26
C ALA A 35 -62.68 26.95 -42.89
N LEU A 36 -61.56 26.41 -43.32
CA LEU A 36 -61.17 25.10 -42.78
C LEU A 36 -60.90 25.23 -41.27
N PRO A 37 -61.29 24.23 -40.50
CA PRO A 37 -61.01 24.23 -39.07
C PRO A 37 -59.50 24.31 -38.82
N PRO A 38 -59.07 25.04 -37.81
CA PRO A 38 -57.65 25.11 -37.48
C PRO A 38 -57.08 23.72 -37.15
N ILE A 39 -55.86 23.47 -37.56
CA ILE A 39 -55.14 22.25 -37.23
C ILE A 39 -54.97 22.18 -35.70
N GLN A 40 -55.50 21.11 -35.09
CA GLN A 40 -55.34 20.88 -33.67
C GLN A 40 -54.15 19.94 -33.49
N TYR A 41 -53.09 20.46 -32.92
CA TYR A 41 -51.85 19.71 -32.64
C TYR A 41 -51.18 20.21 -31.37
N GLU A 42 -50.36 19.36 -30.77
CA GLU A 42 -49.59 19.62 -29.55
C GLU A 42 -48.18 19.18 -29.80
N LEU A 43 -47.19 20.06 -29.53
CA LEU A 43 -45.78 19.77 -29.47
C LEU A 43 -45.40 19.55 -28.03
N SER A 44 -44.84 18.38 -27.70
CA SER A 44 -44.48 17.99 -26.37
C SER A 44 -43.04 17.39 -26.34
N GLY A 45 -42.38 17.51 -25.21
CA GLY A 45 -41.06 16.96 -24.96
C GLY A 45 -40.45 17.53 -23.69
N PRO A 46 -39.30 17.07 -23.27
CA PRO A 46 -38.59 17.62 -22.13
C PRO A 46 -38.03 19.02 -22.45
N GLU A 47 -38.08 19.92 -21.47
CA GLU A 47 -37.49 21.28 -21.58
C GLU A 47 -35.95 21.23 -21.58
N GLY A 48 -35.35 20.13 -21.11
CA GLY A 48 -33.90 19.93 -21.12
C GLY A 48 -33.52 18.51 -20.78
N ALA A 49 -32.27 18.21 -20.96
CA ALA A 49 -31.68 16.91 -20.67
C ALA A 49 -30.20 17.00 -20.33
N CYS A 50 -29.65 15.95 -19.78
CA CYS A 50 -28.22 15.89 -19.50
C CYS A 50 -27.41 15.71 -20.80
N ASP A 51 -26.27 16.38 -20.88
CA ASP A 51 -25.34 16.21 -21.98
C ASP A 51 -24.99 14.73 -22.19
N GLY A 52 -24.94 14.30 -23.47
CA GLY A 52 -24.72 12.90 -23.83
C GLY A 52 -25.97 12.00 -23.73
N SER A 53 -27.13 12.52 -23.30
CA SER A 53 -28.38 11.77 -23.36
C SER A 53 -29.11 11.99 -24.67
N THR A 54 -30.02 11.07 -25.04
CA THR A 54 -30.92 11.18 -26.18
C THR A 54 -32.34 11.48 -25.71
N ILE A 55 -32.97 12.48 -26.29
CA ILE A 55 -34.38 12.83 -26.00
C ILE A 55 -35.20 12.83 -27.28
N ALA A 56 -36.53 12.89 -27.13
CA ALA A 56 -37.43 13.01 -28.27
C ALA A 56 -38.46 14.12 -28.04
N LEU A 57 -38.59 15.00 -29.01
CA LEU A 57 -39.74 15.87 -29.18
C LEU A 57 -40.82 15.13 -29.95
N MET A 58 -42.08 15.29 -29.54
CA MET A 58 -43.19 14.60 -30.14
C MET A 58 -44.30 15.61 -30.56
N VAL A 59 -44.83 15.42 -31.74
CA VAL A 59 -46.00 16.16 -32.20
C VAL A 59 -47.17 15.19 -32.33
N SER A 60 -48.32 15.56 -31.76
CA SER A 60 -49.54 14.79 -31.84
C SER A 60 -50.74 15.67 -32.26
N GLY A 61 -51.76 15.12 -32.89
CA GLY A 61 -52.93 15.87 -33.29
C GLY A 61 -53.57 15.33 -34.57
N ASN A 62 -54.43 16.20 -35.19
CA ASN A 62 -55.19 15.84 -36.41
C ASN A 62 -54.53 16.39 -37.67
N PHE A 63 -53.32 15.94 -38.01
CA PHE A 63 -52.59 16.35 -39.20
C PHE A 63 -52.26 15.13 -40.08
N GLN A 64 -51.95 15.38 -41.39
CA GLN A 64 -51.63 14.34 -42.36
C GLN A 64 -50.11 14.10 -42.45
N SER A 65 -49.31 15.14 -42.26
CA SER A 65 -47.86 15.08 -42.28
C SER A 65 -47.26 16.05 -41.29
N ALA A 66 -46.06 15.73 -40.83
CA ALA A 66 -45.24 16.60 -40.02
C ALA A 66 -43.79 16.59 -40.54
N GLN A 67 -43.20 17.75 -40.64
CA GLN A 67 -41.81 17.95 -41.04
C GLN A 67 -41.09 18.84 -40.04
N TRP A 68 -39.93 18.40 -39.57
CA TRP A 68 -39.08 19.13 -38.63
C TRP A 68 -38.09 20.06 -39.36
N SER A 69 -37.55 21.01 -38.65
CA SER A 69 -36.62 22.02 -39.18
C SER A 69 -35.30 21.45 -39.72
N ASP A 70 -34.91 20.27 -39.26
CA ASP A 70 -33.72 19.52 -39.73
C ASP A 70 -34.00 18.72 -41.00
N GLY A 71 -35.25 18.71 -41.49
CA GLY A 71 -35.70 17.99 -42.66
C GLY A 71 -36.26 16.58 -42.36
N THR A 72 -36.21 16.11 -41.13
CA THR A 72 -36.83 14.86 -40.76
C THR A 72 -38.34 14.93 -40.85
N THR A 73 -38.99 13.81 -41.12
CA THR A 73 -40.45 13.69 -41.24
C THR A 73 -40.98 12.64 -40.23
N GLY A 74 -42.16 12.91 -39.71
CA GLY A 74 -42.82 12.04 -38.75
C GLY A 74 -43.16 12.72 -37.43
N ASN A 75 -43.76 11.95 -36.54
CA ASN A 75 -44.34 12.50 -35.30
C ASN A 75 -43.32 12.68 -34.16
N ALA A 76 -42.08 12.29 -34.36
CA ALA A 76 -41.02 12.40 -33.35
C ALA A 76 -39.71 12.87 -33.98
N LEU A 77 -38.99 13.72 -33.25
CA LEU A 77 -37.63 14.15 -33.53
C LEU A 77 -36.73 13.68 -32.39
N SER A 78 -35.73 12.88 -32.69
CA SER A 78 -34.68 12.46 -31.72
C SER A 78 -33.57 13.47 -31.72
N LEU A 79 -33.14 13.91 -30.55
CA LEU A 79 -32.09 14.95 -30.35
C LEU A 79 -31.04 14.47 -29.40
N GLU A 80 -29.82 14.89 -29.65
CA GLU A 80 -28.65 14.76 -28.80
C GLU A 80 -28.02 16.14 -28.59
N SER A 81 -27.14 16.30 -27.63
CA SER A 81 -26.51 17.60 -27.32
C SER A 81 -25.73 18.20 -28.49
N VAL A 82 -25.25 17.39 -29.43
CA VAL A 82 -24.57 17.82 -30.64
C VAL A 82 -25.49 18.56 -31.59
N ASP A 83 -26.80 18.43 -31.50
CA ASP A 83 -27.82 19.10 -32.33
C ASP A 83 -28.08 20.54 -31.87
N GLY A 84 -27.52 20.93 -30.70
CA GLY A 84 -27.64 22.28 -30.12
C GLY A 84 -28.90 22.44 -29.28
N GLU A 85 -29.20 23.68 -28.89
CA GLU A 85 -30.34 24.01 -28.01
C GLU A 85 -31.65 24.34 -28.73
N GLY A 86 -31.60 24.50 -30.05
CA GLY A 86 -32.78 24.82 -30.86
C GLY A 86 -32.77 26.29 -31.36
N PRO A 87 -33.93 26.82 -31.75
CA PRO A 87 -35.29 26.21 -31.69
C PRO A 87 -35.51 25.09 -32.71
N PHE A 88 -36.09 24.00 -32.25
CA PHE A 88 -36.52 22.91 -33.13
C PHE A 88 -38.00 23.11 -33.53
N ALA A 89 -38.24 23.43 -34.80
CA ALA A 89 -39.56 23.71 -35.31
C ALA A 89 -40.16 22.49 -36.01
N VAL A 90 -41.45 22.27 -35.82
CA VAL A 90 -42.22 21.31 -36.58
C VAL A 90 -43.33 22.00 -37.35
N THR A 91 -43.45 21.71 -38.62
CA THR A 91 -44.53 22.15 -39.48
C THR A 91 -45.46 20.96 -39.77
N VAL A 92 -46.72 21.10 -39.38
CA VAL A 92 -47.80 20.10 -39.63
C VAL A 92 -48.64 20.57 -40.79
N GLU A 93 -49.14 19.62 -41.58
CA GLU A 93 -50.01 19.87 -42.71
C GLU A 93 -51.30 19.05 -42.62
N LEU A 94 -52.40 19.74 -42.95
CA LEU A 94 -53.75 19.13 -43.10
C LEU A 94 -54.48 19.82 -44.24
N ASP A 95 -54.91 19.06 -45.23
CA ASP A 95 -55.69 19.51 -46.37
C ASP A 95 -55.13 20.79 -47.09
N GLY A 96 -53.81 20.86 -47.18
CA GLY A 96 -53.09 21.97 -47.79
C GLY A 96 -52.89 23.20 -46.88
N CYS A 97 -53.35 23.15 -45.65
CA CYS A 97 -53.03 24.14 -44.62
C CYS A 97 -51.84 23.70 -43.81
N THR A 98 -51.01 24.66 -43.38
CA THR A 98 -49.86 24.38 -42.53
C THR A 98 -49.93 25.15 -41.24
N ALA A 99 -49.41 24.57 -40.19
CA ALA A 99 -49.18 25.23 -38.91
C ALA A 99 -47.80 24.85 -38.36
N THR A 100 -47.13 25.79 -37.71
CA THR A 100 -45.75 25.59 -37.21
C THR A 100 -45.71 25.92 -35.74
N SER A 101 -44.97 25.08 -34.96
CA SER A 101 -44.65 25.31 -33.57
C SER A 101 -43.15 25.01 -33.38
N SER A 102 -42.58 25.52 -32.32
CA SER A 102 -41.15 25.25 -31.96
C SER A 102 -41.00 25.01 -30.46
N ALA A 103 -39.98 24.22 -30.14
CA ALA A 103 -39.51 23.99 -28.80
C ALA A 103 -38.02 24.27 -28.70
N GLU A 104 -37.59 24.73 -27.56
CA GLU A 104 -36.18 24.86 -27.18
C GLU A 104 -35.86 23.77 -26.19
N VAL A 105 -34.64 23.20 -26.25
CA VAL A 105 -34.13 22.16 -25.36
C VAL A 105 -32.84 22.67 -24.76
N GLN A 106 -32.75 22.60 -23.45
CA GLN A 106 -31.52 22.98 -22.74
C GLN A 106 -30.68 21.73 -22.40
N TRP A 107 -29.40 21.76 -22.75
CA TRP A 107 -28.48 20.69 -22.40
C TRP A 107 -27.70 21.06 -21.17
N TRP A 108 -27.84 20.23 -20.13
CA TRP A 108 -27.17 20.44 -18.85
C TRP A 108 -25.90 19.60 -18.79
N PRO A 109 -24.76 20.21 -18.35
CA PRO A 109 -23.53 19.47 -18.20
C PRO A 109 -23.67 18.37 -17.16
N VAL A 110 -23.15 17.17 -17.47
CA VAL A 110 -23.06 16.08 -16.52
C VAL A 110 -21.91 16.37 -15.55
N PRO A 111 -22.14 16.31 -14.24
CA PRO A 111 -21.05 16.42 -13.27
C PRO A 111 -20.06 15.28 -13.47
N SER A 112 -18.78 15.53 -13.23
CA SER A 112 -17.75 14.51 -13.29
C SER A 112 -17.26 14.17 -11.91
N VAL A 113 -17.21 12.88 -11.57
CA VAL A 113 -16.51 12.35 -10.39
C VAL A 113 -15.03 12.24 -10.75
N GLY A 114 -14.28 13.33 -10.56
CA GLY A 114 -12.84 13.36 -10.81
C GLY A 114 -12.06 12.65 -9.69
N LEU A 115 -12.07 11.31 -9.64
CA LEU A 115 -11.19 10.57 -8.77
C LEU A 115 -9.81 10.47 -9.42
N MET A 116 -8.77 10.68 -8.63
CA MET A 116 -7.39 10.59 -9.13
C MET A 116 -6.91 9.13 -9.24
N GLU A 117 -7.52 8.21 -8.46
CA GLU A 117 -7.12 6.81 -8.38
C GLU A 117 -8.35 5.90 -8.19
N ASP A 118 -8.35 4.75 -8.85
CA ASP A 118 -9.41 3.74 -8.74
C ASP A 118 -9.25 2.89 -7.47
N THR A 119 -8.12 3.03 -6.77
CA THR A 119 -7.79 2.26 -5.58
C THR A 119 -7.22 3.16 -4.50
N VAL A 120 -7.71 3.01 -3.28
CA VAL A 120 -7.25 3.75 -2.10
C VAL A 120 -6.72 2.77 -1.07
N ILE A 121 -5.54 3.06 -0.52
CA ILE A 121 -4.97 2.31 0.60
C ILE A 121 -5.34 3.05 1.90
N ARG A 122 -5.96 2.32 2.83
CA ARG A 122 -6.21 2.76 4.19
C ARG A 122 -5.38 1.93 5.16
N CYS A 123 -4.72 2.56 6.10
CA CYS A 123 -3.97 1.85 7.11
C CYS A 123 -4.84 1.56 8.35
N VAL A 124 -4.63 0.39 8.98
CA VAL A 124 -5.43 -0.06 10.14
C VAL A 124 -5.37 0.95 11.29
N LEU A 125 -4.20 1.52 11.55
CA LEU A 125 -3.99 2.48 12.66
C LEU A 125 -4.39 3.92 12.30
N ASP A 126 -4.64 4.22 11.04
CA ASP A 126 -5.08 5.55 10.68
C ASP A 126 -6.54 5.77 11.10
N PRO A 127 -6.86 6.94 11.64
CA PRO A 127 -8.26 7.32 11.80
C PRO A 127 -8.92 7.26 10.42
N ALA A 128 -10.21 6.92 10.37
CA ALA A 128 -10.98 6.87 9.14
C ALA A 128 -10.64 8.07 8.25
N VAL A 129 -10.09 7.78 7.06
CA VAL A 129 -9.63 8.84 6.16
C VAL A 129 -10.86 9.59 5.68
N GLU A 130 -11.03 10.85 6.12
CA GLU A 130 -11.95 11.75 5.47
C GLU A 130 -11.38 12.07 4.08
N TRP A 131 -12.03 11.54 3.07
CA TRP A 131 -11.70 11.90 1.70
C TRP A 131 -11.96 13.40 1.51
N ASN A 132 -10.89 14.17 1.29
CA ASN A 132 -11.03 15.49 0.73
C ASN A 132 -11.52 15.33 -0.71
N TRP A 133 -12.82 15.45 -0.91
CA TRP A 133 -13.37 15.59 -2.25
C TRP A 133 -12.52 16.63 -3.00
N PRO A 134 -12.02 16.30 -4.18
CA PRO A 134 -11.54 17.38 -5.02
C PRO A 134 -12.70 18.36 -5.13
N ASN A 135 -12.48 19.62 -4.80
CA ASN A 135 -13.45 20.72 -4.98
C ASN A 135 -13.81 20.93 -6.46
N GLN A 136 -13.84 19.88 -7.25
CA GLN A 136 -13.91 19.87 -8.68
C GLN A 136 -14.91 18.84 -9.18
N ALA A 137 -16.16 18.98 -8.71
CA ALA A 137 -17.21 18.66 -9.66
C ALA A 137 -17.13 19.75 -10.73
N SER A 138 -16.83 19.39 -11.96
CA SER A 138 -16.90 20.32 -13.09
C SER A 138 -18.30 20.24 -13.69
N PRO A 139 -19.00 21.36 -13.85
CA PRO A 139 -18.54 22.73 -13.60
C PRO A 139 -18.59 23.12 -12.11
N ALA A 140 -17.73 24.06 -11.73
CA ALA A 140 -17.51 24.49 -10.33
C ALA A 140 -18.71 25.19 -9.67
N VAL A 141 -19.86 25.26 -10.32
CA VAL A 141 -21.07 25.97 -9.86
C VAL A 141 -22.27 25.02 -10.00
N GLY A 142 -22.71 24.48 -8.89
CA GLY A 142 -23.89 23.60 -8.83
C GLY A 142 -24.22 23.21 -7.38
N TRP A 143 -25.42 22.69 -7.18
CA TRP A 143 -25.88 22.14 -5.91
C TRP A 143 -25.60 20.62 -5.92
N TRP A 144 -24.36 20.26 -5.58
CA TRP A 144 -23.90 18.88 -5.65
C TRP A 144 -24.36 18.07 -4.44
N VAL A 145 -24.96 16.91 -4.70
CA VAL A 145 -25.27 15.92 -3.69
C VAL A 145 -24.40 14.70 -3.94
N TRP A 146 -23.56 14.39 -2.97
CA TRP A 146 -22.71 13.22 -3.00
C TRP A 146 -23.39 12.04 -2.31
N SER A 147 -23.17 10.86 -2.83
CA SER A 147 -23.56 9.62 -2.16
C SER A 147 -22.50 8.55 -2.33
N VAL A 148 -22.35 7.71 -1.29
CA VAL A 148 -21.49 6.54 -1.28
C VAL A 148 -22.35 5.34 -0.97
N ASN A 149 -22.30 4.31 -1.82
CA ASN A 149 -23.15 3.12 -1.73
C ASN A 149 -24.64 3.47 -1.52
N GLY A 150 -25.10 4.54 -2.17
CA GLY A 150 -26.49 5.02 -2.09
C GLY A 150 -26.84 5.83 -0.84
N MET A 151 -25.92 6.02 0.10
CA MET A 151 -26.14 6.89 1.26
C MET A 151 -25.62 8.30 0.98
N THR A 152 -26.48 9.30 1.15
CA THR A 152 -26.11 10.70 0.98
C THR A 152 -25.15 11.15 2.08
N THR A 153 -24.07 11.81 1.68
CA THR A 153 -23.07 12.39 2.59
C THR A 153 -22.92 13.88 2.36
N THR A 154 -22.79 14.66 3.42
CA THR A 154 -22.50 16.10 3.39
C THR A 154 -21.05 16.42 3.64
N GLY A 155 -20.26 15.43 4.09
CA GLY A 155 -18.80 15.44 4.21
C GLY A 155 -18.21 14.46 3.22
N GLY A 156 -16.88 14.33 3.19
CA GLY A 156 -16.23 13.28 2.41
C GLY A 156 -16.73 11.88 2.84
N PRO A 157 -16.63 10.86 1.99
CA PRO A 157 -16.92 9.50 2.39
C PRO A 157 -15.94 9.06 3.46
N VAL A 158 -16.45 8.34 4.44
CA VAL A 158 -15.62 7.68 5.44
C VAL A 158 -15.42 6.24 4.97
N TRP A 159 -14.17 5.91 4.65
CA TRP A 159 -13.80 4.56 4.27
C TRP A 159 -13.50 3.74 5.54
N GLU A 160 -14.46 2.95 5.98
CA GLU A 160 -14.31 2.18 7.24
C GLU A 160 -13.84 0.74 7.02
N ALA A 161 -14.21 0.14 5.90
CA ALA A 161 -13.91 -1.25 5.62
C ALA A 161 -13.28 -1.43 4.24
N GLU A 162 -12.62 -2.56 4.06
CA GLU A 162 -12.15 -3.01 2.76
C GLU A 162 -13.33 -3.33 1.84
N GLY A 163 -13.20 -2.96 0.55
CA GLY A 163 -14.20 -3.29 -0.46
C GLY A 163 -14.40 -2.23 -1.53
N ALA A 164 -15.31 -2.54 -2.43
CA ALA A 164 -15.73 -1.64 -3.51
C ALA A 164 -16.78 -0.64 -3.01
N TYR A 165 -16.55 0.61 -3.35
CA TYR A 165 -17.45 1.72 -3.03
C TYR A 165 -17.87 2.42 -4.33
N THR A 166 -19.20 2.53 -4.54
CA THR A 166 -19.74 3.34 -5.64
C THR A 166 -19.91 4.78 -5.15
N VAL A 167 -19.16 5.68 -5.75
CA VAL A 167 -19.26 7.13 -5.51
C VAL A 167 -20.08 7.75 -6.60
N ARG A 168 -21.11 8.52 -6.24
CA ARG A 168 -21.99 9.20 -7.18
C ARG A 168 -22.13 10.67 -6.82
N VAL A 169 -22.04 11.52 -7.83
CA VAL A 169 -22.38 12.95 -7.76
C VAL A 169 -23.67 13.22 -8.54
N LEU A 170 -24.53 14.02 -7.96
CA LEU A 170 -25.82 14.41 -8.53
C LEU A 170 -25.94 15.94 -8.45
N ASP A 171 -26.25 16.57 -9.58
CA ASP A 171 -26.77 17.93 -9.55
C ASP A 171 -28.25 17.92 -9.17
N SER A 172 -28.58 18.45 -7.99
CA SER A 172 -29.91 18.44 -7.46
C SER A 172 -30.90 19.35 -8.20
N MET A 173 -30.42 20.27 -9.04
CA MET A 173 -31.30 21.14 -9.85
C MET A 173 -31.68 20.52 -11.18
N THR A 174 -30.76 19.88 -11.84
CA THR A 174 -30.95 19.31 -13.18
C THR A 174 -31.25 17.82 -13.16
N GLY A 175 -30.85 17.13 -12.08
CA GLY A 175 -30.92 15.68 -11.96
C GLY A 175 -29.81 14.93 -12.69
N CYS A 176 -28.87 15.65 -13.31
CA CYS A 176 -27.73 15.03 -13.99
C CYS A 176 -26.74 14.45 -12.98
N ALA A 177 -26.23 13.25 -13.26
CA ALA A 177 -25.38 12.55 -12.32
C ALA A 177 -24.27 11.77 -13.04
N ASP A 178 -23.16 11.57 -12.34
CA ASP A 178 -22.07 10.67 -12.70
C ASP A 178 -21.73 9.76 -11.53
N SER A 179 -21.14 8.60 -11.80
CA SER A 179 -20.72 7.67 -10.78
C SER A 179 -19.49 6.91 -11.20
N THR A 180 -18.63 6.60 -10.23
CA THR A 180 -17.44 5.75 -10.39
C THR A 180 -17.33 4.78 -9.24
N GLU A 181 -16.50 3.75 -9.41
CA GLU A 181 -16.16 2.79 -8.35
C GLU A 181 -14.75 3.05 -7.85
N VAL A 182 -14.58 2.97 -6.53
CA VAL A 182 -13.30 3.03 -5.83
C VAL A 182 -13.15 1.77 -5.01
N TYR A 183 -12.02 1.11 -5.10
CA TYR A 183 -11.71 -0.02 -4.23
C TYR A 183 -10.83 0.45 -3.07
N VAL A 184 -11.25 0.19 -1.85
CA VAL A 184 -10.49 0.47 -0.64
C VAL A 184 -9.80 -0.79 -0.18
N ASN A 185 -8.48 -0.77 -0.15
CA ASN A 185 -7.64 -1.80 0.47
C ASN A 185 -7.29 -1.37 1.88
N VAL A 186 -7.54 -2.22 2.86
CA VAL A 186 -7.13 -1.98 4.25
C VAL A 186 -5.84 -2.73 4.53
N TRP A 187 -4.75 -1.99 4.69
CA TRP A 187 -3.43 -2.55 4.94
C TRP A 187 -3.03 -2.40 6.41
N PRO A 188 -2.41 -3.41 7.01
CA PRO A 188 -1.85 -3.29 8.34
C PRO A 188 -0.57 -2.44 8.33
N ASN A 189 -0.36 -1.71 9.40
CA ASN A 189 0.97 -1.23 9.72
C ASN A 189 1.85 -2.44 10.04
N LEU A 190 3.13 -2.37 9.69
CA LEU A 190 4.07 -3.46 9.96
C LEU A 190 4.59 -3.41 11.40
N GLU A 191 4.88 -4.56 11.95
CA GLU A 191 5.60 -4.75 13.20
C GLU A 191 6.73 -5.75 12.96
N VAL A 192 7.97 -5.31 13.15
CA VAL A 192 9.17 -6.12 12.99
C VAL A 192 9.83 -6.35 14.34
N ASN A 193 10.12 -7.61 14.66
CA ASN A 193 10.87 -8.00 15.83
C ASN A 193 12.08 -8.81 15.38
N ALA A 194 13.22 -8.59 16.01
CA ALA A 194 14.41 -9.36 15.73
C ALA A 194 15.23 -9.57 17.01
N ALA A 195 15.74 -10.77 17.19
CA ALA A 195 16.56 -11.10 18.32
C ALA A 195 17.67 -12.09 17.92
N PRO A 196 18.88 -11.96 18.47
CA PRO A 196 19.93 -12.95 18.24
C PRO A 196 19.64 -14.24 19.04
N TYR A 197 19.95 -15.40 18.46
CA TYR A 197 19.88 -16.68 19.19
C TYR A 197 20.85 -16.68 20.38
N ALA A 198 22.04 -16.10 20.21
CA ALA A 198 22.98 -15.82 21.29
C ALA A 198 23.32 -14.32 21.27
N GLY A 199 23.04 -13.61 22.36
CA GLY A 199 23.36 -12.20 22.51
C GLY A 199 24.86 -11.90 22.69
N ILE A 200 25.67 -12.93 22.97
CA ILE A 200 27.11 -12.89 23.16
C ILE A 200 27.75 -13.94 22.26
N VAL A 201 28.75 -13.54 21.49
CA VAL A 201 29.54 -14.43 20.63
C VAL A 201 31.03 -14.27 20.92
N CYS A 202 31.79 -15.30 20.64
CA CYS A 202 33.25 -15.17 20.67
C CYS A 202 33.74 -14.31 19.48
N TRP A 203 34.89 -13.72 19.60
CA TRP A 203 35.42 -12.69 18.68
C TRP A 203 35.48 -13.12 17.20
N ASP A 204 35.46 -14.39 16.90
CA ASP A 204 35.51 -15.00 15.55
C ASP A 204 34.29 -15.82 15.20
N GLU A 205 33.25 -15.74 16.03
CA GLU A 205 32.01 -16.51 15.85
C GLU A 205 30.86 -15.61 15.40
N THR A 206 29.85 -16.27 14.84
CA THR A 206 28.59 -15.66 14.43
C THR A 206 27.43 -16.29 15.17
N THR A 207 26.31 -15.58 15.24
CA THR A 207 25.05 -16.07 15.76
C THR A 207 23.95 -15.87 14.73
N GLU A 208 22.96 -16.74 14.75
CA GLU A 208 21.74 -16.55 13.98
C GLU A 208 20.90 -15.45 14.62
N VAL A 209 20.42 -14.51 13.80
CA VAL A 209 19.35 -13.60 14.20
C VAL A 209 18.02 -14.19 13.73
N ILE A 210 17.04 -14.23 14.61
CA ILE A 210 15.67 -14.64 14.29
C ILE A 210 14.83 -13.37 14.21
N ALA A 211 14.37 -13.05 13.01
CA ALA A 211 13.48 -11.91 12.78
C ALA A 211 12.09 -12.40 12.37
N GLU A 212 11.10 -11.74 12.92
CA GLU A 212 9.68 -11.96 12.62
C GLU A 212 9.06 -10.66 12.12
N LEU A 213 8.32 -10.74 11.04
CA LEU A 213 7.56 -9.64 10.47
C LEU A 213 6.08 -10.01 10.44
N ARG A 214 5.24 -9.12 10.93
CA ARG A 214 3.78 -9.30 10.95
C ARG A 214 3.07 -7.96 10.80
N GLY A 215 1.78 -7.99 10.51
CA GLY A 215 0.92 -6.83 10.66
C GLY A 215 0.56 -6.60 12.13
N VAL A 216 0.33 -5.35 12.52
CA VAL A 216 -0.20 -5.02 13.85
C VAL A 216 -1.50 -5.78 14.11
N GLU A 217 -1.73 -6.12 15.37
CA GLU A 217 -2.87 -6.96 15.81
C GLU A 217 -2.87 -8.38 15.22
N GLY A 218 -1.73 -8.85 14.68
CA GLY A 218 -1.59 -10.19 14.11
C GLY A 218 -2.23 -10.36 12.74
N THR A 219 -2.44 -9.26 12.01
CA THR A 219 -2.94 -9.29 10.63
C THR A 219 -1.94 -9.98 9.71
N ASP A 220 -2.45 -10.81 8.81
CA ASP A 220 -1.65 -11.49 7.79
C ASP A 220 -1.11 -10.49 6.76
N ILE A 221 0.15 -10.66 6.36
CA ILE A 221 0.85 -9.80 5.41
C ILE A 221 1.37 -10.56 4.18
N ASP A 222 1.10 -11.87 4.06
CA ASP A 222 1.74 -12.75 3.09
C ASP A 222 1.52 -12.33 1.62
N GLU A 223 0.41 -11.66 1.32
CA GLU A 223 0.07 -11.21 -0.04
C GLU A 223 0.31 -9.70 -0.25
N LEU A 224 0.75 -8.98 0.76
CA LEU A 224 0.91 -7.52 0.70
C LEU A 224 2.34 -7.13 0.30
N PRO A 225 2.53 -6.11 -0.53
CA PRO A 225 3.86 -5.63 -0.87
C PRO A 225 4.49 -4.91 0.33
N TYR A 226 5.70 -5.35 0.67
CA TYR A 226 6.56 -4.70 1.64
C TYR A 226 8.02 -4.79 1.22
N THR A 227 8.86 -3.95 1.79
CA THR A 227 10.31 -4.05 1.71
C THR A 227 10.90 -4.40 3.06
N LEU A 228 11.95 -5.23 3.06
CA LEU A 228 12.69 -5.61 4.25
C LEU A 228 14.19 -5.43 3.95
N ALA A 229 14.87 -4.65 4.78
CA ALA A 229 16.28 -4.37 4.58
C ALA A 229 17.02 -4.25 5.92
N TRP A 230 18.23 -4.81 5.97
CA TRP A 230 19.20 -4.54 7.01
C TRP A 230 20.04 -3.31 6.63
N ASP A 231 20.53 -2.58 7.63
CA ASP A 231 21.46 -1.46 7.44
C ASP A 231 22.83 -1.92 6.91
N ASP A 232 23.21 -3.19 7.17
CA ASP A 232 24.37 -3.85 6.57
C ASP A 232 23.92 -4.61 5.29
N PRO A 233 24.43 -4.24 4.11
CA PRO A 233 24.06 -4.87 2.84
C PRO A 233 24.50 -6.34 2.69
N GLU A 234 25.44 -6.80 3.51
CA GLU A 234 25.88 -8.20 3.54
C GLU A 234 24.92 -9.08 4.34
N VAL A 235 24.08 -8.48 5.20
CA VAL A 235 23.07 -9.17 6.01
C VAL A 235 21.76 -9.23 5.24
N GLN A 236 21.20 -10.41 5.06
CA GLN A 236 19.97 -10.60 4.25
C GLN A 236 19.02 -11.62 4.85
N GLY A 237 17.73 -11.43 4.59
CA GLY A 237 16.66 -12.34 5.01
C GLY A 237 16.26 -12.18 6.47
N LEU A 238 15.43 -13.12 6.94
CA LEU A 238 14.88 -13.12 8.29
C LEU A 238 15.74 -13.91 9.29
N HIS A 239 16.67 -14.74 8.81
CA HIS A 239 17.53 -15.60 9.62
C HIS A 239 19.01 -15.47 9.25
N PRO A 240 19.60 -14.25 9.25
CA PRO A 240 21.00 -14.08 8.90
C PRO A 240 21.95 -14.57 10.00
N GLN A 241 23.16 -14.93 9.60
CA GLN A 241 24.28 -15.16 10.50
C GLN A 241 25.10 -13.87 10.64
N VAL A 242 25.22 -13.36 11.86
CA VAL A 242 25.91 -12.10 12.12
C VAL A 242 26.97 -12.25 13.19
N GLY A 243 28.04 -11.50 13.06
CA GLY A 243 29.08 -11.36 14.11
C GLY A 243 28.63 -10.38 15.21
N ALA A 244 29.60 -9.99 16.05
CA ALA A 244 29.36 -8.93 17.02
C ALA A 244 29.12 -7.58 16.31
N GLY A 245 28.11 -6.85 16.74
CA GLY A 245 27.70 -5.58 16.14
C GLY A 245 26.32 -5.12 16.57
N ILE A 246 25.93 -4.00 16.03
CA ILE A 246 24.54 -3.49 16.13
C ILE A 246 23.99 -3.47 14.72
N TYR A 247 22.85 -4.09 14.53
CA TYR A 247 22.16 -4.25 13.24
C TYR A 247 20.76 -3.67 13.33
N LEU A 248 20.36 -2.96 12.30
CA LEU A 248 19.03 -2.38 12.16
C LEU A 248 18.28 -3.11 11.05
N LEU A 249 17.15 -3.72 11.39
CA LEU A 249 16.23 -4.31 10.42
C LEU A 249 15.05 -3.37 10.24
N GLN A 250 14.88 -2.86 9.03
CA GLN A 250 13.77 -1.98 8.66
C GLN A 250 12.77 -2.74 7.78
N ALA A 251 11.51 -2.64 8.13
CA ALA A 251 10.38 -3.08 7.32
C ALA A 251 9.53 -1.88 6.92
N GLU A 252 9.10 -1.80 5.66
CA GLU A 252 8.32 -0.68 5.14
C GLU A 252 7.25 -1.16 4.17
N ASN A 253 6.06 -0.59 4.28
CA ASN A 253 4.97 -0.70 3.30
C ASN A 253 4.30 0.66 3.10
N ALA A 254 3.19 0.71 2.34
CA ALA A 254 2.45 1.96 2.13
C ALA A 254 1.86 2.57 3.42
N CYS A 255 1.79 1.81 4.52
CA CYS A 255 1.28 2.26 5.82
C CYS A 255 2.37 2.69 6.81
N GLY A 256 3.62 2.79 6.35
CA GLY A 256 4.74 3.26 7.14
C GLY A 256 5.84 2.24 7.32
N GLN A 257 6.71 2.54 8.24
CA GLN A 257 7.90 1.73 8.53
C GLN A 257 7.97 1.36 10.00
N ASP A 258 8.59 0.23 10.28
CA ASP A 258 8.99 -0.19 11.62
C ASP A 258 10.44 -0.68 11.61
N VAL A 259 11.13 -0.60 12.75
CA VAL A 259 12.56 -0.89 12.87
C VAL A 259 12.82 -1.73 14.10
N ALA A 260 13.50 -2.86 13.92
CA ALA A 260 14.07 -3.65 15.00
C ALA A 260 15.58 -3.40 15.11
N VAL A 261 16.06 -3.33 16.35
CA VAL A 261 17.49 -3.19 16.67
C VAL A 261 17.98 -4.49 17.28
N VAL A 262 19.05 -5.04 16.71
CA VAL A 262 19.71 -6.26 17.19
C VAL A 262 21.10 -5.92 17.65
N GLU A 263 21.42 -6.20 18.90
CA GLU A 263 22.75 -6.04 19.47
C GLU A 263 23.35 -7.41 19.78
N VAL A 264 24.53 -7.67 19.21
CA VAL A 264 25.36 -8.85 19.50
C VAL A 264 26.67 -8.37 20.07
N THR A 265 26.95 -8.76 21.32
CA THR A 265 28.19 -8.37 22.00
C THR A 265 29.29 -9.39 21.76
N GLN A 266 30.52 -8.91 21.82
CA GLN A 266 31.70 -9.74 21.65
C GLN A 266 32.35 -10.04 22.98
N GLU A 267 32.75 -11.30 23.16
CA GLU A 267 33.53 -11.73 24.31
C GLU A 267 34.79 -12.49 23.86
N TYR A 268 35.86 -12.36 24.63
CA TYR A 268 37.04 -13.18 24.42
C TYR A 268 36.86 -14.54 25.09
N CYS A 269 36.64 -15.56 24.27
CA CYS A 269 36.41 -16.93 24.76
C CYS A 269 37.68 -17.80 24.74
N GLY A 270 38.83 -17.23 24.55
CA GLY A 270 40.11 -17.93 24.63
C GLY A 270 40.52 -18.21 26.08
N CYS A 271 41.14 -19.33 26.29
CA CYS A 271 41.70 -19.73 27.58
C CYS A 271 43.08 -20.33 27.35
N ASP A 272 44.08 -19.48 27.38
CA ASP A 272 45.47 -19.87 27.14
C ASP A 272 46.22 -20.07 28.45
N MET A 273 47.08 -21.10 28.47
CA MET A 273 47.99 -21.39 29.55
C MET A 273 49.43 -21.25 29.06
N TRP A 274 50.22 -20.47 29.77
CA TRP A 274 51.65 -20.33 29.48
C TRP A 274 52.47 -21.01 30.56
N MET A 275 53.30 -21.96 30.15
CA MET A 275 54.18 -22.70 31.03
C MET A 275 55.66 -22.25 30.72
N PRO A 276 56.41 -21.74 31.70
CA PRO A 276 57.82 -21.50 31.54
C PRO A 276 58.56 -22.79 31.17
N THR A 277 59.53 -22.68 30.27
CA THR A 277 60.33 -23.83 29.85
C THR A 277 61.56 -24.10 30.76
N ALA A 278 61.90 -23.15 31.62
CA ALA A 278 62.99 -23.25 32.60
C ALA A 278 62.74 -22.33 33.80
N PHE A 279 63.24 -22.72 34.96
CA PHE A 279 63.31 -21.86 36.15
C PHE A 279 64.55 -22.17 36.97
N THR A 280 64.95 -21.20 37.82
CA THR A 280 66.21 -21.22 38.57
C THR A 280 65.97 -20.90 40.04
N PRO A 281 65.57 -21.90 40.88
CA PRO A 281 65.27 -21.64 42.27
C PRO A 281 66.53 -21.48 43.15
N ASP A 282 67.31 -20.38 42.89
CA ASP A 282 68.56 -20.00 43.59
C ASP A 282 68.32 -18.85 44.59
N ASN A 283 67.10 -18.39 44.72
CA ASN A 283 66.62 -17.36 45.63
C ASN A 283 67.21 -15.95 45.35
N ASP A 284 67.48 -15.66 44.09
CA ASP A 284 67.88 -14.33 43.64
C ASP A 284 66.74 -13.39 43.32
N GLY A 285 65.51 -13.89 43.33
CA GLY A 285 64.31 -13.18 43.05
C GLY A 285 63.88 -13.18 41.58
N ILE A 286 64.63 -13.90 40.71
CA ILE A 286 64.36 -13.99 39.29
C ILE A 286 64.17 -15.44 38.85
N ASN A 287 62.96 -15.79 38.40
CA ASN A 287 62.57 -17.15 37.97
C ASN A 287 62.80 -18.23 39.01
N ASP A 288 62.72 -17.89 40.27
CA ASP A 288 62.90 -18.82 41.38
C ASP A 288 61.82 -19.91 41.43
N GLY A 289 60.69 -19.70 40.82
CA GLY A 289 59.60 -20.64 40.85
C GLY A 289 58.88 -20.82 39.54
N LEU A 290 58.39 -22.01 39.29
CA LEU A 290 57.54 -22.32 38.16
C LEU A 290 56.09 -21.99 38.51
N LYS A 291 55.50 -21.05 37.78
CA LYS A 291 54.08 -20.71 37.85
C LYS A 291 53.49 -20.79 36.46
N VAL A 292 52.26 -21.27 36.36
CA VAL A 292 51.48 -21.20 35.12
C VAL A 292 50.82 -19.83 35.06
N GLU A 293 51.03 -19.13 33.95
CA GLU A 293 50.31 -17.88 33.69
C GLU A 293 49.10 -18.20 32.81
N THR A 294 47.99 -17.54 33.04
CA THR A 294 46.73 -17.78 32.32
C THR A 294 45.98 -16.48 32.10
N ASN A 295 45.23 -16.41 30.97
CA ASN A 295 44.23 -15.37 30.71
C ASN A 295 42.81 -15.90 30.84
N CYS A 296 42.61 -17.13 31.35
CA CYS A 296 41.29 -17.71 31.52
C CYS A 296 40.50 -16.92 32.56
N PRO A 297 39.34 -16.36 32.20
CA PRO A 297 38.52 -15.58 33.15
C PRO A 297 37.95 -16.45 34.26
N GLU A 298 37.55 -17.66 33.93
CA GLU A 298 36.99 -18.65 34.86
C GLU A 298 37.46 -20.05 34.50
N LEU A 299 38.23 -20.68 35.43
CA LEU A 299 38.60 -22.08 35.33
C LEU A 299 37.67 -22.94 36.11
N GLU A 300 37.01 -23.92 35.47
CA GLU A 300 36.21 -24.93 36.17
C GLU A 300 37.09 -25.96 36.90
N SER A 301 38.21 -26.32 36.29
CA SER A 301 39.23 -27.18 36.93
C SER A 301 40.62 -26.93 36.32
N PHE A 302 41.61 -27.21 37.12
CA PHE A 302 43.04 -27.10 36.74
C PHE A 302 43.79 -28.26 37.39
N GLN A 303 44.72 -28.86 36.64
CA GLN A 303 45.60 -29.89 37.16
C GLN A 303 46.96 -29.80 36.48
N LEU A 304 48.00 -29.54 37.22
CA LEU A 304 49.38 -29.63 36.76
C LEU A 304 50.09 -30.75 37.52
N ASP A 305 50.69 -31.68 36.78
CA ASP A 305 51.51 -32.75 37.32
C ASP A 305 52.90 -32.69 36.69
N ILE A 306 53.97 -32.80 37.51
CA ILE A 306 55.36 -32.79 37.10
C ILE A 306 55.98 -34.15 37.41
N TYR A 307 56.70 -34.65 36.41
CA TYR A 307 57.25 -36.00 36.45
C TYR A 307 58.77 -35.94 36.19
N ASP A 308 59.48 -36.86 36.87
CA ASP A 308 60.90 -37.08 36.62
C ASP A 308 61.14 -37.87 35.31
N ARG A 309 62.40 -38.10 34.96
CA ARG A 309 62.80 -38.85 33.75
C ARG A 309 62.40 -40.34 33.76
N TRP A 310 61.96 -40.87 34.87
CA TRP A 310 61.47 -42.25 35.02
C TRP A 310 59.94 -42.30 35.00
N GLY A 311 59.24 -41.15 34.86
CA GLY A 311 57.79 -41.06 34.86
C GLY A 311 57.16 -41.07 36.25
N GLN A 312 57.99 -40.87 37.32
CA GLN A 312 57.45 -40.72 38.66
C GLN A 312 56.97 -39.30 38.87
N ARG A 313 55.74 -39.11 39.35
CA ARG A 313 55.25 -37.79 39.71
C ARG A 313 56.02 -37.25 40.90
N VAL A 314 56.61 -36.11 40.75
CA VAL A 314 57.42 -35.46 41.79
C VAL A 314 56.69 -34.29 42.43
N TRP A 315 55.74 -33.70 41.76
CA TRP A 315 54.95 -32.61 42.28
C TRP A 315 53.62 -32.47 41.48
N GLY A 316 52.57 -31.85 42.11
CA GLY A 316 51.35 -31.52 41.43
C GLY A 316 50.51 -30.53 42.18
N THR A 317 49.59 -29.89 41.46
CA THR A 317 48.64 -28.92 42.00
C THR A 317 47.41 -28.84 41.17
N ASP A 318 46.28 -28.55 41.85
CA ASP A 318 44.99 -28.19 41.28
C ASP A 318 44.70 -26.67 41.33
N ASN A 319 45.70 -25.90 41.83
CA ASN A 319 45.61 -24.46 41.95
C ASN A 319 46.65 -23.78 40.98
N PRO A 320 46.22 -23.00 39.99
CA PRO A 320 47.07 -22.34 39.00
C PRO A 320 48.02 -21.31 39.62
N ASP A 321 47.69 -20.75 40.79
CA ASP A 321 48.51 -19.79 41.51
C ASP A 321 49.63 -20.43 42.37
N ARG A 322 49.62 -21.72 42.47
CA ARG A 322 50.66 -22.43 43.26
C ARG A 322 51.97 -22.50 42.49
N VAL A 323 53.01 -21.98 43.12
CA VAL A 323 54.36 -21.95 42.58
C VAL A 323 55.13 -23.19 42.99
N TRP A 324 55.82 -23.85 42.03
CA TRP A 324 56.76 -24.91 42.31
C TRP A 324 58.21 -24.39 42.38
N MET A 325 58.82 -24.56 43.52
CA MET A 325 60.22 -24.14 43.79
C MET A 325 61.22 -25.32 43.66
N GLY A 326 60.81 -26.40 42.97
CA GLY A 326 61.66 -27.59 42.81
C GLY A 326 61.58 -28.55 44.02
N GLN A 327 60.64 -28.41 44.93
CA GLN A 327 60.41 -29.35 46.02
C GLN A 327 59.68 -30.61 45.53
N ALA A 328 60.09 -31.78 46.08
CA ALA A 328 59.38 -33.01 45.87
C ALA A 328 58.12 -33.08 46.76
N GLU A 329 57.06 -33.72 46.29
CA GLU A 329 55.88 -34.02 47.09
C GLU A 329 56.16 -35.25 47.96
N THR A 330 56.66 -35.00 49.16
CA THR A 330 57.04 -36.04 50.11
C THR A 330 56.05 -36.10 51.29
N PRO A 331 55.86 -37.28 51.96
CA PRO A 331 55.05 -37.34 53.17
C PRO A 331 55.63 -36.40 54.25
N PRO A 332 54.79 -35.77 55.08
CA PRO A 332 55.21 -34.80 56.10
C PRO A 332 56.25 -35.33 57.10
N SER A 333 56.40 -36.65 57.18
CA SER A 333 57.37 -37.32 58.05
C SER A 333 58.81 -37.32 57.57
N GLU A 334 59.08 -36.98 56.27
CA GLU A 334 60.38 -37.08 55.65
C GLU A 334 61.09 -35.73 55.46
N GLY A 335 60.43 -34.63 55.79
CA GLY A 335 60.98 -33.27 55.61
C GLY A 335 60.91 -32.77 54.16
N LEU A 336 61.34 -31.53 53.93
CA LEU A 336 61.35 -30.90 52.63
C LEU A 336 62.53 -31.38 51.78
N HIS A 337 62.26 -32.08 50.69
CA HIS A 337 63.29 -32.52 49.73
C HIS A 337 63.16 -31.76 48.43
N PHE A 338 64.25 -31.37 47.84
CA PHE A 338 64.28 -30.73 46.51
C PHE A 338 64.75 -31.79 45.49
N VAL A 339 64.11 -31.73 44.32
CA VAL A 339 64.45 -32.60 43.20
C VAL A 339 65.76 -32.13 42.57
N PRO A 340 66.59 -33.01 41.98
CA PRO A 340 67.87 -32.63 41.30
C PRO A 340 67.61 -31.71 40.10
N ASP A 341 68.67 -30.97 39.72
CA ASP A 341 68.73 -30.25 38.45
C ASP A 341 68.53 -31.21 37.30
N GLY A 342 67.77 -30.75 36.28
CA GLY A 342 67.46 -31.59 35.14
C GLY A 342 66.23 -31.23 34.37
N VAL A 343 65.90 -32.15 33.49
CA VAL A 343 64.64 -32.02 32.66
C VAL A 343 63.52 -32.82 33.29
N TYR A 344 62.39 -32.17 33.44
CA TYR A 344 61.16 -32.75 33.97
C TYR A 344 60.06 -32.69 32.91
N ALA A 345 59.27 -33.73 32.79
CA ALA A 345 58.05 -33.72 32.00
C ALA A 345 56.89 -33.12 32.79
N TYR A 346 55.98 -32.45 32.14
CA TYR A 346 54.75 -32.01 32.77
C TYR A 346 53.54 -32.45 31.98
N ARG A 347 52.43 -32.60 32.67
CA ARG A 347 51.09 -32.74 32.15
C ARG A 347 50.22 -31.65 32.76
N LEU A 348 49.65 -30.79 31.93
CA LEU A 348 48.76 -29.72 32.30
C LEU A 348 47.41 -29.99 31.70
N VAL A 349 46.35 -30.06 32.51
CA VAL A 349 44.97 -30.22 32.09
C VAL A 349 44.16 -29.11 32.69
N TRP A 350 43.38 -28.46 31.90
CA TRP A 350 42.46 -27.45 32.40
C TRP A 350 41.09 -27.56 31.73
N LYS A 351 40.05 -27.13 32.45
CA LYS A 351 38.68 -27.09 31.97
C LYS A 351 38.14 -25.68 32.16
N TYR A 352 37.53 -25.17 31.12
CA TYR A 352 36.88 -23.85 31.09
C TYR A 352 35.59 -23.92 30.30
N SER A 353 34.69 -22.91 30.46
CA SER A 353 33.49 -22.79 29.68
C SER A 353 33.72 -21.82 28.51
N LYS A 354 33.33 -22.24 27.30
CA LYS A 354 33.26 -21.37 26.13
C LYS A 354 31.79 -21.23 25.74
N THR A 355 31.21 -20.04 25.90
CA THR A 355 29.80 -19.76 25.62
C THR A 355 28.83 -20.80 26.24
N GLY A 356 29.11 -21.19 27.50
CA GLY A 356 28.33 -22.18 28.22
C GLY A 356 28.63 -23.64 27.89
N THR A 357 29.54 -23.92 26.95
CA THR A 357 29.99 -25.27 26.61
C THR A 357 31.32 -25.58 27.31
N PRO A 358 31.41 -26.60 28.16
CA PRO A 358 32.66 -26.97 28.84
C PRO A 358 33.65 -27.58 27.86
N LEU A 359 34.86 -27.03 27.86
CA LEU A 359 35.99 -27.50 27.07
C LEU A 359 37.08 -27.99 28.01
N VAL A 360 37.71 -29.10 27.67
CA VAL A 360 38.88 -29.66 28.38
C VAL A 360 40.07 -29.68 27.46
N GLU A 361 41.15 -29.02 27.86
CA GLU A 361 42.39 -29.02 27.13
C GLU A 361 43.49 -29.71 27.93
N GLU A 362 44.42 -30.31 27.21
CA GLU A 362 45.59 -30.99 27.78
C GLU A 362 46.85 -30.56 27.01
N ARG A 363 47.88 -30.19 27.78
CA ARG A 363 49.20 -29.91 27.24
C ARG A 363 50.27 -30.71 27.97
N ASN A 364 51.08 -31.37 27.19
CA ASN A 364 52.24 -32.12 27.69
C ASN A 364 53.53 -31.43 27.17
N GLY A 365 54.53 -31.42 28.00
CA GLY A 365 55.79 -30.80 27.64
C GLY A 365 56.92 -31.11 28.62
N HIS A 366 58.00 -30.39 28.48
CA HIS A 366 59.13 -30.51 29.39
C HIS A 366 59.60 -29.13 29.85
N LEU A 367 60.25 -29.13 30.99
CA LEU A 367 60.81 -27.95 31.61
C LEU A 367 62.19 -28.28 32.21
N HIS A 368 63.02 -27.24 32.35
CA HIS A 368 64.36 -27.34 32.91
C HIS A 368 64.39 -26.71 34.31
N LEU A 369 64.89 -27.45 35.27
CA LEU A 369 65.25 -26.94 36.57
C LEU A 369 66.77 -26.81 36.62
N LEU A 370 67.26 -25.61 36.90
CA LEU A 370 68.69 -25.25 36.95
C LEU A 370 68.95 -24.54 38.28
N ARG A 371 69.98 -24.90 39.00
CA ARG A 371 70.42 -24.21 40.23
C ARG A 371 71.92 -23.83 40.12
#